data_df36fe13358cfc9fd1f9d2408af47258
#
_entry.id   df36fe13358cfc9fd1f9d2408af47258
#
_cell.length_a   1.000
_cell.length_b   1.000
_cell.length_c   1.000
_cell.angle_alpha   90.00
_cell.angle_beta   90.00
_cell.angle_gamma   90.00
#
_symmetry.space_group_name_H-M   'P 1'
#
loop_
_entity.id
_entity.type
_entity.pdbx_description
1 polymer ?
#
loop_
_entity_poly.entity_id
_entity_poly.type
_entity_poly.pdbx_seq_one_letter_code
_entity_poly.pdbx_strand_id
1 'polypeptide(L)'
;KNEHYKTGQMSSVTAGLAAAAQASDYMLCLADLPCLTVDNCQHLFLAHSSAADGQITVPVEMQNGIVSRRGNPIIIPAAARTEIIQNNAKLGCRGLLDKHPELIHPYETASEGFYIDIDTPNDYRDLTGHLPDHKIMKSKE
;
A
#
# COMPACT_ATOMS: atom_id res chain seq x y z
N LYS A 1 -1.05 13.66 13.63
CA LYS A 1 0.20 14.02 12.92
C LYS A 1 1.31 13.07 13.37
N ASN A 2 2.06 12.48 12.43
CA ASN A 2 3.22 11.66 12.76
C ASN A 2 4.45 12.55 12.86
N GLU A 3 5.04 12.71 14.05
CA GLU A 3 6.25 13.50 14.26
C GLU A 3 7.52 12.73 13.88
N HIS A 4 7.41 11.39 13.75
CA HIS A 4 8.51 10.50 13.40
C HIS A 4 8.53 10.12 11.91
N TYR A 5 7.86 10.86 11.04
CA TYR A 5 7.73 10.53 9.62
C TYR A 5 9.08 10.35 8.89
N LYS A 6 10.14 11.02 9.36
CA LYS A 6 11.51 10.91 8.81
C LYS A 6 12.17 9.56 9.07
N THR A 7 11.64 8.75 9.98
CA THR A 7 12.21 7.42 10.30
C THR A 7 11.77 6.33 9.32
N GLY A 8 10.96 6.69 8.32
CA GLY A 8 10.51 5.81 7.25
C GLY A 8 9.00 5.62 7.22
N GLN A 9 8.52 5.05 6.11
CA GLN A 9 7.10 4.85 5.80
C GLN A 9 6.33 4.14 6.92
N MET A 10 6.96 3.13 7.56
CA MET A 10 6.32 2.37 8.63
C MET A 10 5.94 3.19 9.86
N SER A 11 6.66 4.25 10.15
CA SER A 11 6.27 5.15 11.25
C SER A 11 4.91 5.78 11.00
N SER A 12 4.62 6.12 9.75
CA SER A 12 3.33 6.68 9.34
C SER A 12 2.22 5.64 9.32
N VAL A 13 2.52 4.43 8.84
CA VAL A 13 1.57 3.29 8.88
C VAL A 13 1.16 2.99 10.32
N THR A 14 2.14 2.87 11.22
CA THR A 14 1.89 2.60 12.64
C THR A 14 1.06 3.70 13.29
N ALA A 15 1.45 4.96 13.08
CA ALA A 15 0.71 6.08 13.64
C ALA A 15 -0.72 6.14 13.11
N GLY A 16 -0.93 5.84 11.81
CA GLY A 16 -2.24 5.76 11.19
C GLY A 16 -3.10 4.64 11.78
N LEU A 17 -2.56 3.43 11.83
CA LEU A 17 -3.26 2.27 12.41
C LEU A 17 -3.56 2.46 13.90
N ALA A 18 -2.64 3.06 14.66
CA ALA A 18 -2.87 3.34 16.09
C ALA A 18 -3.99 4.37 16.31
N ALA A 19 -4.09 5.36 15.43
CA ALA A 19 -5.10 6.42 15.51
C ALA A 19 -6.45 6.03 14.88
N ALA A 20 -6.49 5.00 14.04
CA ALA A 20 -7.70 4.56 13.37
C ALA A 20 -8.71 4.01 14.39
N ALA A 21 -10.00 4.28 14.15
CA ALA A 21 -11.09 3.67 14.88
C ALA A 21 -11.05 2.14 14.74
N GLN A 22 -11.70 1.43 15.66
CA GLN A 22 -11.86 -0.02 15.52
C GLN A 22 -12.70 -0.35 14.30
N ALA A 23 -12.18 -1.22 13.46
CA ALA A 23 -12.82 -1.75 12.26
C ALA A 23 -12.44 -3.23 12.13
N SER A 24 -13.17 -3.97 11.30
CA SER A 24 -12.82 -5.35 10.95
C SER A 24 -11.53 -5.39 10.13
N ASP A 25 -11.37 -4.40 9.25
CA ASP A 25 -10.28 -4.35 8.27
C ASP A 25 -9.82 -2.91 8.03
N TYR A 26 -8.60 -2.76 7.57
CA TYR A 26 -7.99 -1.45 7.25
C TYR A 26 -7.41 -1.48 5.83
N MET A 27 -7.83 -0.57 4.98
CA MET A 27 -7.19 -0.36 3.68
C MET A 27 -6.02 0.61 3.85
N LEU A 28 -4.81 0.14 3.60
CA LEU A 28 -3.59 0.94 3.60
C LEU A 28 -3.34 1.47 2.19
N CYS A 29 -3.70 2.73 1.97
CA CYS A 29 -3.58 3.40 0.69
C CYS A 29 -2.40 4.38 0.70
N LEU A 30 -1.54 4.30 -0.31
CA LEU A 30 -0.47 5.27 -0.53
C LEU A 30 -1.04 6.50 -1.25
N ALA A 31 -0.48 7.68 -0.97
CA ALA A 31 -0.97 8.95 -1.52
C ALA A 31 -0.41 9.27 -2.92
N ASP A 32 0.54 8.49 -3.40
CA ASP A 32 1.29 8.65 -4.65
C ASP A 32 0.83 7.74 -5.79
N LEU A 33 -0.38 7.18 -5.70
CA LEU A 33 -0.99 6.30 -6.70
C LEU A 33 -2.03 7.06 -7.56
N PRO A 34 -1.61 7.82 -8.58
CA PRO A 34 -2.49 8.70 -9.33
C PRO A 34 -3.50 7.98 -10.22
N CYS A 35 -3.20 6.73 -10.59
CA CYS A 35 -4.04 5.91 -11.45
C CYS A 35 -5.02 5.01 -10.67
N LEU A 36 -4.99 5.05 -9.33
CA LEU A 36 -5.90 4.27 -8.51
C LEU A 36 -7.34 4.81 -8.63
N THR A 37 -8.27 3.95 -8.96
CA THR A 37 -9.68 4.29 -9.13
C THR A 37 -10.55 3.73 -8.01
N VAL A 38 -11.79 4.24 -7.91
CA VAL A 38 -12.80 3.69 -7.00
C VAL A 38 -13.08 2.22 -7.31
N ASP A 39 -13.17 1.87 -8.59
CA ASP A 39 -13.41 0.49 -9.02
C ASP A 39 -12.27 -0.44 -8.60
N ASN A 40 -11.01 0.01 -8.67
CA ASN A 40 -9.88 -0.75 -8.15
C ASN A 40 -10.05 -1.07 -6.65
N CYS A 41 -10.41 -0.07 -5.85
CA CYS A 41 -10.63 -0.25 -4.42
C CYS A 41 -11.80 -1.19 -4.11
N GLN A 42 -12.90 -1.08 -4.86
CA GLN A 42 -14.06 -1.95 -4.72
C GLN A 42 -13.73 -3.41 -5.05
N HIS A 43 -13.04 -3.67 -6.17
CA HIS A 43 -12.62 -5.01 -6.55
C HIS A 43 -11.64 -5.62 -5.53
N LEU A 44 -10.71 -4.83 -5.01
CA LEU A 44 -9.81 -5.28 -3.95
C LEU A 44 -10.58 -5.65 -2.68
N PHE A 45 -11.57 -4.85 -2.30
CA PHE A 45 -12.42 -5.11 -1.14
C PHE A 45 -13.25 -6.40 -1.34
N LEU A 46 -13.80 -6.60 -2.52
CA LEU A 46 -14.52 -7.83 -2.87
C LEU A 46 -13.60 -9.05 -2.82
N ALA A 47 -12.37 -8.94 -3.34
CA ALA A 47 -11.39 -10.03 -3.24
C ALA A 47 -11.06 -10.34 -1.78
N HIS A 48 -10.91 -9.32 -0.92
CA HIS A 48 -10.64 -9.52 0.50
C HIS A 48 -11.74 -10.31 1.22
N SER A 49 -13.00 -10.22 0.78
CA SER A 49 -14.10 -10.96 1.39
C SER A 49 -13.95 -12.50 1.27
N SER A 50 -13.07 -12.97 0.39
CA SER A 50 -12.73 -14.39 0.22
C SER A 50 -11.43 -14.81 0.91
N ALA A 51 -10.71 -13.85 1.53
CA ALA A 51 -9.50 -14.13 2.27
C ALA A 51 -9.82 -14.96 3.55
N ALA A 52 -8.91 -15.84 3.92
CA ALA A 52 -9.01 -16.53 5.21
C ALA A 52 -8.73 -15.54 6.36
N ASP A 53 -9.24 -15.89 7.54
CA ASP A 53 -9.04 -15.08 8.74
C ASP A 53 -7.55 -14.76 8.98
N GLY A 54 -7.26 -13.49 9.18
CA GLY A 54 -5.91 -13.01 9.43
C GLY A 54 -5.05 -12.76 8.19
N GLN A 55 -5.52 -13.10 6.97
CA GLN A 55 -4.76 -12.84 5.76
C GLN A 55 -4.85 -11.37 5.31
N ILE A 56 -3.73 -10.89 4.77
CA ILE A 56 -3.58 -9.56 4.17
C ILE A 56 -3.81 -9.69 2.67
N THR A 57 -4.79 -8.97 2.12
CA THR A 57 -5.03 -8.98 0.68
C THR A 57 -4.09 -8.01 -0.02
N VAL A 58 -3.34 -8.53 -0.99
CA VAL A 58 -2.30 -7.82 -1.72
C VAL A 58 -2.55 -7.94 -3.21
N PRO A 59 -2.69 -6.83 -3.97
CA PRO A 59 -2.68 -6.88 -5.42
C PRO A 59 -1.36 -7.46 -5.92
N VAL A 60 -1.43 -8.43 -6.81
CA VAL A 60 -0.26 -9.07 -7.41
C VAL A 60 -0.42 -9.16 -8.93
N GLU A 61 0.65 -8.88 -9.64
CA GLU A 61 0.75 -9.19 -11.06
C GLU A 61 1.50 -10.50 -11.23
N MET A 62 0.95 -11.38 -12.05
CA MET A 62 1.55 -12.69 -12.32
C MET A 62 2.21 -12.69 -13.70
N GLN A 63 3.44 -13.21 -13.78
CA GLN A 63 4.12 -13.52 -15.04
C GLN A 63 4.62 -14.95 -14.99
N ASN A 64 4.23 -15.75 -15.95
CA ASN A 64 4.61 -17.18 -16.04
C ASN A 64 4.31 -17.97 -14.74
N GLY A 65 3.22 -17.66 -14.06
CA GLY A 65 2.83 -18.32 -12.81
C GLY A 65 3.62 -17.89 -11.57
N ILE A 66 4.41 -16.81 -11.67
CA ILE A 66 5.20 -16.25 -10.57
C ILE A 66 4.76 -14.82 -10.33
N VAL A 67 4.70 -14.40 -9.06
CA VAL A 67 4.45 -13.00 -8.70
C VAL A 67 5.61 -12.14 -9.20
N SER A 68 5.32 -11.30 -10.20
CA SER A 68 6.30 -10.36 -10.78
C SER A 68 6.40 -9.07 -9.98
N ARG A 69 5.25 -8.56 -9.50
CA ARG A 69 5.19 -7.37 -8.62
C ARG A 69 4.00 -7.42 -7.68
N ARG A 70 4.12 -6.72 -6.55
CA ARG A 70 3.04 -6.47 -5.60
C ARG A 70 2.63 -5.01 -5.65
N GLY A 71 1.33 -4.74 -5.59
CA GLY A 71 0.75 -3.41 -5.68
C GLY A 71 0.22 -2.86 -4.36
N ASN A 72 -0.32 -1.66 -4.43
CA ASN A 72 -1.03 -0.95 -3.36
C ASN A 72 -2.35 -0.37 -3.92
N PRO A 73 -3.36 -0.16 -3.06
CA PRO A 73 -3.43 -0.41 -1.63
C PRO A 73 -3.45 -1.90 -1.26
N ILE A 74 -3.20 -2.20 0.02
CA ILE A 74 -3.41 -3.52 0.62
C ILE A 74 -4.52 -3.45 1.65
N ILE A 75 -5.19 -4.58 1.93
CA ILE A 75 -6.18 -4.66 3.02
C ILE A 75 -5.62 -5.53 4.14
N ILE A 76 -5.61 -4.96 5.34
CA ILE A 76 -5.04 -5.54 6.56
C ILE A 76 -6.20 -5.86 7.50
N PRO A 77 -6.40 -7.13 7.92
CA PRO A 77 -7.41 -7.48 8.90
C PRO A 77 -7.05 -6.95 10.30
N ALA A 78 -8.05 -6.70 11.13
CA ALA A 78 -7.85 -6.20 12.50
C ALA A 78 -6.89 -7.09 13.32
N ALA A 79 -6.90 -8.40 13.07
CA ALA A 79 -5.99 -9.35 13.74
C ALA A 79 -4.51 -9.02 13.48
N ALA A 80 -4.15 -8.64 12.25
CA ALA A 80 -2.77 -8.28 11.89
C ALA A 80 -2.37 -6.86 12.37
N ARG A 81 -3.34 -6.00 12.72
CA ARG A 81 -3.07 -4.63 13.16
C ARG A 81 -2.12 -4.57 14.36
N THR A 82 -2.38 -5.38 15.38
CA THR A 82 -1.57 -5.39 16.62
C THR A 82 -0.14 -5.79 16.32
N GLU A 83 0.06 -6.82 15.51
CA GLU A 83 1.39 -7.29 15.11
C GLU A 83 2.15 -6.22 14.33
N ILE A 84 1.50 -5.55 13.36
CA ILE A 84 2.09 -4.47 12.60
C ILE A 84 2.50 -3.31 13.52
N ILE A 85 1.67 -2.93 14.49
CA ILE A 85 1.98 -1.85 15.43
C ILE A 85 3.14 -2.22 16.35
N GLN A 86 3.24 -3.47 16.81
CA GLN A 86 4.25 -3.89 17.78
C GLN A 86 5.61 -4.23 17.14
N ASN A 87 5.61 -4.84 15.95
CA ASN A 87 6.82 -5.38 15.32
C ASN A 87 7.43 -4.46 14.24
N ASN A 88 6.92 -3.28 14.08
CA ASN A 88 7.01 -2.47 12.88
C ASN A 88 8.29 -1.71 12.62
N ALA A 89 9.18 -1.58 13.57
CA ALA A 89 10.25 -0.59 13.45
C ALA A 89 11.34 -0.95 12.42
N LYS A 90 11.44 -2.21 11.99
CA LYS A 90 12.61 -2.68 11.22
C LYS A 90 12.31 -3.24 9.82
N LEU A 91 11.09 -3.65 9.52
CA LEU A 91 10.84 -4.46 8.33
C LEU A 91 10.01 -3.82 7.23
N GLY A 92 9.20 -2.80 7.53
CA GLY A 92 8.20 -2.32 6.59
C GLY A 92 7.09 -3.35 6.29
N CYS A 93 5.97 -2.93 5.70
CA CYS A 93 4.92 -3.87 5.26
C CYS A 93 5.46 -4.91 4.27
N ARG A 94 6.34 -4.49 3.35
CA ARG A 94 6.98 -5.41 2.40
C ARG A 94 7.79 -6.49 3.12
N GLY A 95 8.62 -6.11 4.07
CA GLY A 95 9.44 -7.07 4.82
C GLY A 95 8.63 -8.02 5.72
N LEU A 96 7.47 -7.59 6.22
CA LEU A 96 6.54 -8.49 6.91
C LEU A 96 5.98 -9.54 5.93
N LEU A 97 5.49 -9.10 4.78
CA LEU A 97 4.92 -9.98 3.76
C LEU A 97 5.98 -10.94 3.16
N ASP A 98 7.24 -10.51 3.06
CA ASP A 98 8.32 -11.37 2.57
C ASP A 98 8.69 -12.48 3.57
N LYS A 99 8.56 -12.20 4.88
CA LYS A 99 8.80 -13.18 5.92
C LYS A 99 7.64 -14.12 6.18
N HIS A 100 6.43 -13.67 5.88
CA HIS A 100 5.18 -14.36 6.18
C HIS A 100 4.32 -14.48 4.92
N PRO A 101 4.78 -15.22 3.90
CA PRO A 101 4.01 -15.41 2.66
C PRO A 101 2.67 -16.11 2.90
N GLU A 102 2.54 -16.88 3.97
CA GLU A 102 1.30 -17.52 4.40
C GLU A 102 0.20 -16.54 4.81
N LEU A 103 0.58 -15.30 5.17
CA LEU A 103 -0.38 -14.23 5.48
C LEU A 103 -0.90 -13.54 4.23
N ILE A 104 -0.39 -13.84 3.04
CA ILE A 104 -0.80 -13.16 1.82
C ILE A 104 -2.00 -13.86 1.20
N HIS A 105 -3.10 -13.11 1.04
CA HIS A 105 -4.17 -13.44 0.12
C HIS A 105 -3.92 -12.68 -1.19
N PRO A 106 -3.45 -13.34 -2.27
CA PRO A 106 -3.13 -12.64 -3.51
C PRO A 106 -4.40 -12.27 -4.27
N TYR A 107 -4.53 -11.00 -4.64
CA TYR A 107 -5.50 -10.52 -5.61
C TYR A 107 -4.82 -10.33 -6.96
N GLU A 108 -4.96 -11.31 -7.86
CA GLU A 108 -4.36 -11.26 -9.18
C GLU A 108 -5.02 -10.19 -10.06
N THR A 109 -4.24 -9.23 -10.51
CA THR A 109 -4.72 -8.14 -11.37
C THR A 109 -3.60 -7.54 -12.20
N ALA A 110 -3.92 -7.13 -13.44
CA ALA A 110 -3.02 -6.36 -14.30
C ALA A 110 -3.38 -4.87 -14.34
N SER A 111 -4.29 -4.40 -13.46
CA SER A 111 -4.69 -2.99 -13.45
C SER A 111 -3.56 -2.10 -12.95
N GLU A 112 -3.07 -1.23 -13.83
CA GLU A 112 -1.98 -0.29 -13.57
C GLU A 112 -2.24 0.62 -12.36
N GLY A 113 -3.51 0.86 -12.00
CA GLY A 113 -3.88 1.65 -10.83
C GLY A 113 -3.28 1.17 -9.52
N PHE A 114 -2.90 -0.10 -9.42
CA PHE A 114 -2.25 -0.66 -8.24
C PHE A 114 -0.72 -0.54 -8.23
N TYR A 115 -0.11 -0.16 -9.36
CA TYR A 115 1.34 -0.31 -9.56
C TYR A 115 2.06 0.95 -10.00
N ILE A 116 1.34 1.96 -10.51
CA ILE A 116 1.93 3.23 -10.94
C ILE A 116 1.93 4.18 -9.76
N ASP A 117 3.13 4.49 -9.28
CA ASP A 117 3.40 5.54 -8.29
C ASP A 117 4.15 6.72 -8.92
N ILE A 118 4.13 7.86 -8.24
CA ILE A 118 4.88 9.06 -8.64
C ILE A 118 5.89 9.40 -7.54
N ASP A 119 7.12 8.93 -7.71
CA ASP A 119 8.24 9.21 -6.81
C ASP A 119 9.11 10.39 -7.29
N THR A 120 9.17 10.62 -8.61
CA THR A 120 10.04 11.61 -9.22
C THR A 120 9.29 12.58 -10.14
N PRO A 121 9.89 13.77 -10.43
CA PRO A 121 9.36 14.66 -11.45
C PRO A 121 9.26 14.02 -12.85
N ASN A 122 10.09 13.04 -13.14
CA ASN A 122 10.03 12.31 -14.40
C ASN A 122 8.80 11.41 -14.46
N ASP A 123 8.47 10.69 -13.38
CA ASP A 123 7.26 9.87 -13.32
C ASP A 123 6.02 10.75 -13.55
N TYR A 124 5.98 11.93 -12.91
CA TYR A 124 4.91 12.89 -13.11
C TYR A 124 4.82 13.34 -14.57
N ARG A 125 5.97 13.68 -15.21
CA ARG A 125 6.00 14.08 -16.62
C ARG A 125 5.54 12.96 -17.53
N ASP A 126 6.00 11.72 -17.28
CA ASP A 126 5.68 10.57 -18.11
C ASP A 126 4.18 10.23 -18.06
N LEU A 127 3.55 10.51 -16.91
CA LEU A 127 2.11 10.34 -16.74
C LEU A 127 1.28 11.50 -17.35
N THR A 128 1.73 12.76 -17.18
CA THR A 128 0.92 13.95 -17.50
C THR A 128 1.33 14.65 -18.80
N GLY A 129 2.49 14.31 -19.36
CA GLY A 129 3.08 14.96 -20.53
C GLY A 129 3.82 16.28 -20.23
N HIS A 130 3.87 16.72 -18.97
CA HIS A 130 4.57 17.96 -18.58
C HIS A 130 5.19 17.85 -17.20
N LEU A 131 6.23 18.66 -16.91
CA LEU A 131 6.85 18.71 -15.59
C LEU A 131 5.95 19.46 -14.58
N PRO A 132 5.99 19.10 -13.30
CA PRO A 132 5.27 19.82 -12.26
C PRO A 132 5.78 21.26 -12.13
N ASP A 133 4.89 22.21 -11.82
CA ASP A 133 5.27 23.61 -11.61
C ASP A 133 6.31 23.76 -10.50
N HIS A 134 7.31 24.60 -10.75
CA HIS A 134 8.42 24.87 -9.80
C HIS A 134 7.97 25.26 -8.37
N LYS A 135 6.73 25.76 -8.20
CA LYS A 135 6.17 26.13 -6.89
C LYS A 135 5.88 24.92 -5.99
N ILE A 136 5.62 23.76 -6.59
CA ILE A 136 5.28 22.53 -5.85
C ILE A 136 6.55 21.85 -5.33
N MET A 137 7.69 22.04 -6.01
CA MET A 137 8.96 21.37 -5.64
C MET A 137 9.67 21.99 -4.44
N LYS A 138 9.39 23.26 -4.08
CA LYS A 138 10.08 23.96 -2.97
C LYS A 138 9.52 23.66 -1.57
N SER A 139 8.48 22.85 -1.44
CA SER A 139 7.88 22.53 -0.13
C SER A 139 8.46 21.29 0.56
N LYS A 140 9.55 20.72 0.04
CA LYS A 140 10.21 19.51 0.58
C LYS A 140 11.64 19.72 1.10
N GLU A 141 12.04 21.00 1.37
CA GLU A 141 13.27 21.28 2.11
C GLU A 141 13.00 21.39 3.62
#